data_ebc9a46ec4399e62d89c77df0b35534b
#
_entry.id   ebc9a46ec4399e62d89c77df0b35534b
#
_cell.length_a   1.000
_cell.length_b   1.000
_cell.length_c   1.000
_cell.angle_alpha   90.00
_cell.angle_beta   90.00
_cell.angle_gamma   90.00
#
_symmetry.space_group_name_H-M   'P 1'
#
loop_
_entity.id
_entity.type
_entity.pdbx_description
1 polymer ?
#
loop_
_entity_poly.entity_id
_entity_poly.type
_entity_poly.pdbx_seq_one_letter_code
_entity_poly.pdbx_strand_id
1 'polypeptide(L)'
;MTLSARAGLTVIAVAALAAGVLAHLGAGRTSATFDEIVLVSGGLRGIEEQRWDMVTDQPPLMMYSYGLAARSASPVRPAEDRAWLFDDRWDYARDLFFRQGNDPTELLARARVVASVLATVLVAAAGAYAWWIAGPLAAGAAALFTALTPDVLAHGGVAYNDLPLALAYLLAVWALDVAVRLPTPQRAALAGLAVTAAFGIKLSALALVPVAALLMGAGVWSHRRDRAWLRDFGASTSVGALALYASFVVLYRGDATLTLFRFNFWRTVLHASGGHEAPAYLFGETSVSGWWYYFPVAFFLKTPVAFQVMLGLGAVSLILAWLARSRRLESLLDWRGRGPLLGAVVFGALLMRSDLNAGFRYALPVMPLLAVLAALGLVRVWRRSGRPLRGFVVVLVALQAFSVLSAYPHFLAFSSAWVGGRDEAHRALLDSNLDWGQGLLELRRFMEEEGVSSVRLSYFGSAVPEAYGIEYVALPSFFRFDHERTTAAEASPRFTAISATNLHGLYLQGRDPFASYRAREPFRVIAHSLFVYDEWAR
;
A
#
# COMPACT_ATOMS: atom_id res chain seq x y z
N MET A 1 -23.43 26.05 -9.79
CA MET A 1 -22.64 25.46 -8.68
C MET A 1 -22.53 26.47 -7.55
N THR A 2 -22.90 26.08 -6.32
CA THR A 2 -22.76 26.95 -5.14
C THR A 2 -21.28 27.21 -4.80
N LEU A 3 -20.98 28.30 -4.07
CA LEU A 3 -19.62 28.64 -3.64
C LEU A 3 -18.96 27.50 -2.85
N SER A 4 -19.73 26.83 -1.96
CA SER A 4 -19.26 25.67 -1.19
C SER A 4 -18.95 24.47 -2.06
N ALA A 5 -19.67 24.25 -3.15
CA ALA A 5 -19.38 23.17 -4.09
C ALA A 5 -18.09 23.43 -4.88
N ARG A 6 -17.84 24.68 -5.31
CA ARG A 6 -16.59 25.06 -5.95
C ARG A 6 -15.40 24.85 -5.01
N ALA A 7 -15.50 25.33 -3.77
CA ALA A 7 -14.45 25.14 -2.76
C ALA A 7 -14.15 23.65 -2.50
N GLY A 8 -15.17 22.82 -2.37
CA GLY A 8 -14.99 21.37 -2.21
C GLY A 8 -14.23 20.72 -3.37
N LEU A 9 -14.58 21.04 -4.61
CA LEU A 9 -13.91 20.54 -5.81
C LEU A 9 -12.45 21.02 -5.88
N THR A 10 -12.21 22.30 -5.56
CA THR A 10 -10.84 22.84 -5.52
C THR A 10 -9.97 22.10 -4.50
N VAL A 11 -10.48 21.84 -3.29
CA VAL A 11 -9.74 21.09 -2.26
C VAL A 11 -9.44 19.66 -2.73
N ILE A 12 -10.42 18.96 -3.33
CA ILE A 12 -10.18 17.62 -3.89
C ILE A 12 -9.07 17.68 -4.95
N ALA A 13 -9.17 18.58 -5.92
CA ALA A 13 -8.22 18.68 -7.02
C ALA A 13 -6.80 18.99 -6.51
N VAL A 14 -6.66 19.98 -5.61
CA VAL A 14 -5.35 20.35 -5.04
C VAL A 14 -4.77 19.20 -4.20
N ALA A 15 -5.57 18.60 -3.32
CA ALA A 15 -5.09 17.48 -2.49
C ALA A 15 -4.69 16.27 -3.34
N ALA A 16 -5.47 15.93 -4.37
CA ALA A 16 -5.19 14.81 -5.27
C ALA A 16 -3.90 15.04 -6.08
N LEU A 17 -3.76 16.21 -6.69
CA LEU A 17 -2.55 16.57 -7.45
C LEU A 17 -1.33 16.63 -6.54
N ALA A 18 -1.45 17.25 -5.36
CA ALA A 18 -0.35 17.32 -4.40
C ALA A 18 0.11 15.93 -3.96
N ALA A 19 -0.82 15.00 -3.67
CA ALA A 19 -0.47 13.63 -3.31
C ALA A 19 0.28 12.91 -4.42
N GLY A 20 -0.20 12.97 -5.67
CA GLY A 20 0.48 12.34 -6.81
C GLY A 20 1.87 12.94 -7.06
N VAL A 21 2.00 14.26 -6.99
CA VAL A 21 3.29 14.96 -7.17
C VAL A 21 4.26 14.59 -6.04
N LEU A 22 3.83 14.62 -4.77
CA LEU A 22 4.70 14.27 -3.63
C LEU A 22 5.14 12.81 -3.69
N ALA A 23 4.24 11.89 -4.05
CA ALA A 23 4.57 10.48 -4.24
C ALA A 23 5.61 10.31 -5.36
N HIS A 24 5.42 10.96 -6.50
CA HIS A 24 6.34 10.92 -7.64
C HIS A 24 7.73 11.49 -7.30
N LEU A 25 7.76 12.67 -6.69
CA LEU A 25 9.03 13.30 -6.28
C LEU A 25 9.77 12.50 -5.21
N GLY A 26 9.04 11.92 -4.24
CA GLY A 26 9.60 11.00 -3.24
C GLY A 26 10.19 9.75 -3.89
N ALA A 27 9.48 9.16 -4.85
CA ALA A 27 9.93 8.00 -5.61
C ALA A 27 11.26 8.22 -6.35
N GLY A 28 11.47 9.42 -6.90
CA GLY A 28 12.72 9.80 -7.58
C GLY A 28 13.94 9.89 -6.65
N ARG A 29 13.75 9.79 -5.33
CA ARG A 29 14.81 9.81 -4.31
C ARG A 29 15.11 8.43 -3.73
N THR A 30 14.42 7.39 -4.19
CA THR A 30 14.54 6.03 -3.65
C THR A 30 15.00 5.04 -4.73
N SER A 31 15.88 4.11 -4.34
CA SER A 31 16.22 2.94 -5.14
C SER A 31 15.02 1.99 -5.30
N ALA A 32 15.18 0.91 -6.09
CA ALA A 32 14.15 -0.12 -6.21
C ALA A 32 13.76 -0.68 -4.84
N THR A 33 12.46 -0.79 -4.59
CA THR A 33 11.98 -1.58 -3.45
C THR A 33 11.95 -3.07 -3.81
N PHE A 34 11.86 -3.92 -2.77
CA PHE A 34 12.07 -5.36 -2.88
C PHE A 34 11.24 -6.00 -3.99
N ASP A 35 9.94 -5.72 -4.06
CA ASP A 35 9.01 -6.43 -4.96
C ASP A 35 8.83 -5.76 -6.35
N GLU A 36 9.25 -4.50 -6.54
CA GLU A 36 8.99 -3.73 -7.77
C GLU A 36 9.54 -4.38 -9.02
N ILE A 37 10.83 -4.80 -8.95
CA ILE A 37 11.53 -5.30 -10.14
C ILE A 37 10.86 -6.57 -10.69
N VAL A 38 10.35 -7.44 -9.82
CA VAL A 38 9.68 -8.69 -10.23
C VAL A 38 8.35 -8.40 -10.91
N LEU A 39 7.54 -7.48 -10.36
CA LEU A 39 6.23 -7.19 -10.92
C LEU A 39 6.32 -6.49 -12.29
N VAL A 40 7.26 -5.54 -12.42
CA VAL A 40 7.53 -4.83 -13.68
C VAL A 40 8.08 -5.78 -14.73
N SER A 41 9.06 -6.62 -14.37
CA SER A 41 9.66 -7.62 -15.28
C SER A 41 8.63 -8.66 -15.75
N GLY A 42 7.79 -9.15 -14.83
CA GLY A 42 6.69 -10.07 -15.17
C GLY A 42 5.70 -9.45 -16.16
N GLY A 43 5.43 -8.15 -16.00
CA GLY A 43 4.59 -7.39 -16.92
C GLY A 43 5.20 -7.21 -18.31
N LEU A 44 6.48 -6.83 -18.37
CA LEU A 44 7.22 -6.71 -19.64
C LEU A 44 7.23 -8.04 -20.39
N ARG A 45 7.61 -9.12 -19.71
CA ARG A 45 7.65 -10.46 -20.28
C ARG A 45 6.28 -10.91 -20.79
N GLY A 46 5.23 -10.67 -19.98
CA GLY A 46 3.86 -11.01 -20.36
C GLY A 46 3.39 -10.28 -21.62
N ILE A 47 3.70 -8.98 -21.76
CA ILE A 47 3.28 -8.17 -22.91
C ILE A 47 4.08 -8.52 -24.17
N GLU A 48 5.39 -8.68 -24.06
CA GLU A 48 6.27 -8.85 -25.22
C GLU A 48 6.39 -10.29 -25.71
N GLU A 49 6.42 -11.25 -24.77
CA GLU A 49 6.59 -12.67 -25.06
C GLU A 49 5.30 -13.48 -24.95
N GLN A 50 4.20 -12.83 -24.48
CA GLN A 50 2.92 -13.50 -24.18
C GLN A 50 3.05 -14.61 -23.10
N ARG A 51 4.07 -14.49 -22.22
CA ARG A 51 4.36 -15.44 -21.15
C ARG A 51 4.06 -14.82 -19.80
N TRP A 52 3.11 -15.38 -19.08
CA TRP A 52 2.57 -14.88 -17.80
C TRP A 52 2.86 -15.84 -16.63
N ASP A 53 3.83 -16.72 -16.82
CA ASP A 53 4.19 -17.80 -15.90
C ASP A 53 5.21 -17.39 -14.81
N MET A 54 5.85 -16.24 -14.94
CA MET A 54 6.87 -15.75 -14.01
C MET A 54 6.30 -15.35 -12.65
N VAL A 55 5.15 -14.66 -12.61
CA VAL A 55 4.54 -14.12 -11.38
C VAL A 55 3.12 -14.68 -11.26
N THR A 56 3.02 -15.92 -10.80
CA THR A 56 1.74 -16.66 -10.74
C THR A 56 0.99 -16.51 -9.42
N ASP A 57 1.60 -15.90 -8.42
CA ASP A 57 1.02 -15.60 -7.11
C ASP A 57 0.37 -14.20 -7.05
N GLN A 58 0.50 -13.41 -8.13
CA GLN A 58 -0.12 -12.10 -8.25
C GLN A 58 -1.08 -12.05 -9.45
N PRO A 59 -2.27 -11.42 -9.31
CA PRO A 59 -3.16 -11.19 -10.44
C PRO A 59 -2.57 -10.20 -11.47
N PRO A 60 -2.99 -10.29 -12.76
CA PRO A 60 -2.24 -9.68 -13.86
C PRO A 60 -2.45 -8.19 -14.10
N LEU A 61 -3.48 -7.53 -13.52
CA LEU A 61 -3.89 -6.17 -13.93
C LEU A 61 -2.76 -5.14 -13.78
N MET A 62 -2.04 -5.19 -12.66
CA MET A 62 -0.93 -4.23 -12.45
C MET A 62 0.33 -4.63 -13.22
N MET A 63 0.56 -5.91 -13.48
CA MET A 63 1.61 -6.35 -14.39
C MET A 63 1.40 -5.76 -15.79
N TYR A 64 0.16 -5.81 -16.34
CA TYR A 64 -0.14 -5.12 -17.60
C TYR A 64 0.21 -3.64 -17.57
N SER A 65 -0.21 -2.95 -16.50
CA SER A 65 -0.07 -1.50 -16.40
C SER A 65 1.40 -1.08 -16.25
N TYR A 66 2.15 -1.73 -15.35
CA TYR A 66 3.56 -1.39 -15.11
C TYR A 66 4.47 -1.88 -16.24
N GLY A 67 4.21 -3.06 -16.80
CA GLY A 67 4.95 -3.56 -17.96
C GLY A 67 4.77 -2.69 -19.18
N LEU A 68 3.52 -2.22 -19.47
CA LEU A 68 3.26 -1.30 -20.58
C LEU A 68 3.99 0.04 -20.41
N ALA A 69 4.01 0.57 -19.19
CA ALA A 69 4.73 1.81 -18.89
C ALA A 69 6.26 1.62 -19.05
N ALA A 70 6.83 0.56 -18.48
CA ALA A 70 8.26 0.27 -18.55
C ALA A 70 8.72 -0.05 -20.00
N ARG A 71 7.86 -0.67 -20.81
CA ARG A 71 8.14 -0.93 -22.23
C ARG A 71 8.50 0.33 -23.02
N SER A 72 7.99 1.49 -22.62
CA SER A 72 8.29 2.76 -23.29
C SER A 72 9.77 3.18 -23.18
N ALA A 73 10.55 2.57 -22.29
CA ALA A 73 12.01 2.73 -22.19
C ALA A 73 12.78 1.78 -23.11
N SER A 74 12.10 0.91 -23.88
CA SER A 74 12.72 -0.06 -24.80
C SER A 74 13.82 -0.91 -24.16
N PRO A 75 13.55 -1.61 -23.03
CA PRO A 75 14.58 -2.32 -22.30
C PRO A 75 15.18 -3.49 -23.09
N VAL A 76 16.49 -3.70 -22.94
CA VAL A 76 17.18 -4.90 -23.41
C VAL A 76 16.84 -6.06 -22.48
N ARG A 77 16.43 -7.18 -23.04
CA ARG A 77 16.02 -8.38 -22.29
C ARG A 77 17.17 -9.35 -22.08
N PRO A 78 17.15 -10.14 -21.00
CA PRO A 78 18.10 -11.23 -20.81
C PRO A 78 18.06 -12.23 -21.96
N ALA A 79 19.23 -12.69 -22.42
CA ALA A 79 19.34 -13.68 -23.49
C ALA A 79 18.89 -15.08 -23.05
N GLU A 80 19.11 -15.39 -21.77
CA GLU A 80 18.68 -16.66 -21.18
C GLU A 80 17.32 -16.47 -20.47
N ASP A 81 16.37 -17.34 -20.83
CA ASP A 81 15.04 -17.35 -20.23
C ASP A 81 14.96 -18.39 -19.08
N ARG A 82 15.30 -17.96 -17.89
CA ARG A 82 15.13 -18.76 -16.65
C ARG A 82 13.85 -18.47 -15.89
N ALA A 83 13.08 -17.49 -16.33
CA ALA A 83 11.89 -17.03 -15.60
C ALA A 83 10.71 -18.02 -15.58
N TRP A 84 10.83 -19.17 -16.24
CA TRP A 84 9.87 -20.26 -16.16
C TRP A 84 9.98 -21.05 -14.83
N LEU A 85 11.13 -20.99 -14.15
CA LEU A 85 11.29 -21.54 -12.80
C LEU A 85 10.83 -20.49 -11.78
N PHE A 86 10.01 -20.90 -10.82
CA PHE A 86 9.48 -19.99 -9.79
C PHE A 86 10.58 -19.30 -8.98
N ASP A 87 11.66 -20.03 -8.70
CA ASP A 87 12.78 -19.52 -7.92
C ASP A 87 13.68 -18.58 -8.70
N ASP A 88 13.62 -18.60 -10.05
CA ASP A 88 14.46 -17.77 -10.92
C ASP A 88 13.83 -16.41 -11.27
N ARG A 89 12.61 -16.13 -10.81
CA ARG A 89 11.93 -14.84 -11.09
C ARG A 89 12.72 -13.62 -10.63
N TRP A 90 13.42 -13.77 -9.52
CA TRP A 90 14.27 -12.73 -8.96
C TRP A 90 15.52 -12.51 -9.79
N ASP A 91 16.17 -13.60 -10.24
CA ASP A 91 17.37 -13.54 -11.07
C ASP A 91 17.04 -12.93 -12.43
N TYR A 92 15.94 -13.34 -13.07
CA TYR A 92 15.49 -12.70 -14.31
C TYR A 92 15.23 -11.19 -14.14
N ALA A 93 14.51 -10.81 -13.08
CA ALA A 93 14.21 -9.41 -12.82
C ALA A 93 15.48 -8.57 -12.58
N ARG A 94 16.45 -9.12 -11.88
CA ARG A 94 17.74 -8.49 -11.63
C ARG A 94 18.58 -8.40 -12.89
N ASP A 95 18.62 -9.44 -13.68
CA ASP A 95 19.29 -9.42 -14.97
C ASP A 95 18.70 -8.35 -15.88
N LEU A 96 17.36 -8.29 -16.00
CA LEU A 96 16.69 -7.27 -16.79
C LEU A 96 17.03 -5.86 -16.30
N PHE A 97 16.92 -5.59 -15.00
CA PHE A 97 17.08 -4.24 -14.47
C PHE A 97 18.53 -3.78 -14.38
N PHE A 98 19.46 -4.67 -14.05
CA PHE A 98 20.79 -4.26 -13.58
C PHE A 98 21.97 -4.84 -14.36
N ARG A 99 21.78 -5.87 -15.20
CA ARG A 99 22.88 -6.57 -15.87
C ARG A 99 22.87 -6.50 -17.38
N GLN A 100 21.75 -6.10 -18.00
CA GLN A 100 21.62 -5.99 -19.46
C GLN A 100 21.99 -4.61 -20.01
N GLY A 101 22.55 -3.72 -19.19
CA GLY A 101 22.86 -2.35 -19.59
C GLY A 101 21.66 -1.39 -19.61
N ASN A 102 20.51 -1.81 -19.08
CA ASN A 102 19.36 -0.95 -18.89
C ASN A 102 19.63 0.09 -17.79
N ASP A 103 18.99 1.26 -17.89
CA ASP A 103 18.94 2.20 -16.78
C ASP A 103 17.79 1.81 -15.81
N PRO A 104 18.12 1.29 -14.60
CA PRO A 104 17.12 0.86 -13.65
C PRO A 104 16.28 2.04 -13.15
N THR A 105 16.85 3.25 -13.11
CA THR A 105 16.14 4.46 -12.67
C THR A 105 15.07 4.86 -13.68
N GLU A 106 15.36 4.79 -14.98
CA GLU A 106 14.39 5.08 -16.03
C GLU A 106 13.25 4.04 -16.03
N LEU A 107 13.58 2.75 -16.00
CA LEU A 107 12.57 1.68 -15.99
C LEU A 107 11.59 1.83 -14.81
N LEU A 108 12.14 2.08 -13.62
CA LEU A 108 11.33 2.33 -12.42
C LEU A 108 10.52 3.61 -12.53
N ALA A 109 11.11 4.71 -13.00
CA ALA A 109 10.42 5.99 -13.13
C ALA A 109 9.18 5.84 -14.02
N ARG A 110 9.26 5.12 -15.16
CA ARG A 110 8.12 4.86 -16.04
C ARG A 110 7.01 4.09 -15.33
N ALA A 111 7.35 3.01 -14.62
CA ALA A 111 6.39 2.21 -13.87
C ALA A 111 5.77 3.00 -12.69
N ARG A 112 6.59 3.76 -11.95
CA ARG A 112 6.17 4.55 -10.78
C ARG A 112 5.25 5.72 -11.13
N VAL A 113 5.30 6.25 -12.35
CA VAL A 113 4.31 7.23 -12.83
C VAL A 113 2.89 6.67 -12.75
N VAL A 114 2.69 5.39 -13.12
CA VAL A 114 1.37 4.75 -13.02
C VAL A 114 0.89 4.75 -11.56
N ALA A 115 1.75 4.37 -10.60
CA ALA A 115 1.41 4.37 -9.18
C ALA A 115 1.05 5.78 -8.69
N SER A 116 1.80 6.81 -9.11
CA SER A 116 1.56 8.21 -8.73
C SER A 116 0.24 8.76 -9.29
N VAL A 117 -0.11 8.37 -10.52
CA VAL A 117 -1.44 8.68 -11.10
C VAL A 117 -2.55 7.99 -10.31
N LEU A 118 -2.36 6.72 -9.94
CA LEU A 118 -3.34 5.98 -9.14
C LEU A 118 -3.50 6.57 -7.73
N ALA A 119 -2.43 7.11 -7.12
CA ALA A 119 -2.52 7.85 -5.87
C ALA A 119 -3.38 9.12 -6.01
N THR A 120 -3.18 9.88 -7.10
CA THR A 120 -4.02 11.05 -7.43
C THR A 120 -5.49 10.64 -7.54
N VAL A 121 -5.78 9.55 -8.27
CA VAL A 121 -7.15 9.04 -8.46
C VAL A 121 -7.74 8.54 -7.14
N LEU A 122 -6.95 7.88 -6.27
CA LEU A 122 -7.40 7.42 -4.96
C LEU A 122 -7.88 8.57 -4.08
N VAL A 123 -7.11 9.66 -3.99
CA VAL A 123 -7.47 10.84 -3.21
C VAL A 123 -8.75 11.49 -3.76
N ALA A 124 -8.84 11.62 -5.09
CA ALA A 124 -10.03 12.16 -5.74
C ALA A 124 -11.27 11.27 -5.51
N ALA A 125 -11.10 9.94 -5.59
CA ALA A 125 -12.18 8.97 -5.37
C ALA A 125 -12.68 8.98 -3.92
N ALA A 126 -11.78 9.07 -2.92
CA ALA A 126 -12.16 9.19 -1.52
C ALA A 126 -12.96 10.49 -1.26
N GLY A 127 -12.53 11.61 -1.84
CA GLY A 127 -13.26 12.86 -1.81
C GLY A 127 -14.64 12.76 -2.49
N ALA A 128 -14.71 12.15 -3.67
CA ALA A 128 -15.95 11.97 -4.41
C ALA A 128 -16.95 11.06 -3.66
N TYR A 129 -16.46 9.98 -3.04
CA TYR A 129 -17.32 9.11 -2.22
C TYR A 129 -17.87 9.85 -1.01
N ALA A 130 -17.04 10.60 -0.28
CA ALA A 130 -17.50 11.44 0.83
C ALA A 130 -18.46 12.54 0.38
N TRP A 131 -18.28 13.10 -0.82
CA TRP A 131 -19.22 14.04 -1.43
C TRP A 131 -20.59 13.43 -1.61
N TRP A 132 -20.64 12.24 -2.22
CA TRP A 132 -21.90 11.52 -2.43
C TRP A 132 -22.65 11.24 -1.12
N ILE A 133 -21.91 11.00 -0.01
CA ILE A 133 -22.49 10.72 1.30
C ILE A 133 -22.97 12.00 2.01
N ALA A 134 -22.15 13.04 2.10
CA ALA A 134 -22.37 14.17 3.01
C ALA A 134 -22.05 15.57 2.43
N GLY A 135 -21.75 15.64 1.13
CA GLY A 135 -21.55 16.90 0.40
C GLY A 135 -20.13 17.45 0.47
N PRO A 136 -19.93 18.71 -0.03
CA PRO A 136 -18.63 19.23 -0.38
C PRO A 136 -17.64 19.39 0.77
N LEU A 137 -18.09 19.66 1.99
CA LEU A 137 -17.21 19.79 3.16
C LEU A 137 -16.60 18.41 3.54
N ALA A 138 -17.42 17.35 3.49
CA ALA A 138 -16.92 16.00 3.73
C ALA A 138 -15.96 15.55 2.63
N ALA A 139 -16.22 15.95 1.40
CA ALA A 139 -15.37 15.68 0.25
C ALA A 139 -13.95 16.23 0.42
N GLY A 140 -13.84 17.52 0.74
CA GLY A 140 -12.55 18.18 0.98
C GLY A 140 -11.79 17.55 2.16
N ALA A 141 -12.49 17.24 3.26
CA ALA A 141 -11.88 16.62 4.42
C ALA A 141 -11.36 15.20 4.11
N ALA A 142 -12.15 14.35 3.43
CA ALA A 142 -11.74 13.00 3.06
C ALA A 142 -10.55 13.00 2.09
N ALA A 143 -10.56 13.91 1.09
CA ALA A 143 -9.45 14.07 0.18
C ALA A 143 -8.17 14.48 0.92
N LEU A 144 -8.23 15.47 1.81
CA LEU A 144 -7.08 15.89 2.63
C LEU A 144 -6.55 14.76 3.52
N PHE A 145 -7.41 14.03 4.21
CA PHE A 145 -6.98 12.93 5.09
C PHE A 145 -6.33 11.81 4.29
N THR A 146 -6.87 11.47 3.12
CA THR A 146 -6.28 10.46 2.25
C THR A 146 -4.93 10.93 1.69
N ALA A 147 -4.84 12.19 1.23
CA ALA A 147 -3.59 12.78 0.71
C ALA A 147 -2.50 12.89 1.79
N LEU A 148 -2.90 13.14 3.04
CA LEU A 148 -2.00 13.23 4.20
C LEU A 148 -1.90 11.89 4.97
N THR A 149 -2.00 10.77 4.28
CA THR A 149 -1.68 9.44 4.80
C THR A 149 -0.29 9.05 4.31
N PRO A 150 0.71 8.85 5.21
CA PRO A 150 2.10 8.58 4.80
C PRO A 150 2.23 7.39 3.86
N ASP A 151 1.53 6.29 4.15
CA ASP A 151 1.58 5.08 3.32
C ASP A 151 0.90 5.25 1.95
N VAL A 152 -0.06 6.19 1.79
CA VAL A 152 -0.59 6.57 0.47
C VAL A 152 0.49 7.26 -0.36
N LEU A 153 1.28 8.15 0.24
CA LEU A 153 2.37 8.83 -0.43
C LEU A 153 3.54 7.89 -0.73
N ALA A 154 3.89 7.02 0.21
CA ALA A 154 4.93 6.01 0.04
C ALA A 154 4.62 5.06 -1.12
N HIS A 155 3.47 4.38 -1.04
CA HIS A 155 3.07 3.38 -2.04
C HIS A 155 2.54 4.00 -3.33
N GLY A 156 2.21 5.30 -3.34
CA GLY A 156 2.00 6.09 -4.55
C GLY A 156 3.27 6.31 -5.37
N GLY A 157 4.44 6.12 -4.76
CA GLY A 157 5.75 6.15 -5.41
C GLY A 157 6.34 4.77 -5.72
N VAL A 158 5.61 3.68 -5.48
CA VAL A 158 6.09 2.30 -5.63
C VAL A 158 5.25 1.55 -6.66
N ALA A 159 5.89 0.95 -7.66
CA ALA A 159 5.22 0.18 -8.70
C ALA A 159 4.81 -1.21 -8.20
N TYR A 160 3.87 -1.25 -7.25
CA TYR A 160 3.37 -2.48 -6.65
C TYR A 160 1.85 -2.46 -6.42
N ASN A 161 1.28 -3.54 -5.89
CA ASN A 161 -0.16 -3.81 -5.89
C ASN A 161 -0.95 -3.14 -4.74
N ASP A 162 -0.30 -2.66 -3.67
CA ASP A 162 -1.00 -2.27 -2.44
C ASP A 162 -1.85 -0.99 -2.61
N LEU A 163 -1.28 0.06 -3.19
CA LEU A 163 -2.03 1.30 -3.45
C LEU A 163 -3.10 1.12 -4.54
N PRO A 164 -2.82 0.46 -5.67
CA PRO A 164 -3.87 0.14 -6.65
C PRO A 164 -5.04 -0.64 -6.06
N LEU A 165 -4.75 -1.60 -5.15
CA LEU A 165 -5.81 -2.32 -4.45
C LEU A 165 -6.63 -1.39 -3.55
N ALA A 166 -6.00 -0.45 -2.84
CA ALA A 166 -6.73 0.50 -1.99
C ALA A 166 -7.72 1.33 -2.82
N LEU A 167 -7.33 1.76 -4.03
CA LEU A 167 -8.22 2.45 -4.96
C LEU A 167 -9.35 1.53 -5.44
N ALA A 168 -9.01 0.35 -5.96
CA ALA A 168 -10.00 -0.57 -6.51
C ALA A 168 -10.98 -1.07 -5.44
N TYR A 169 -10.51 -1.33 -4.22
CA TYR A 169 -11.34 -1.72 -3.09
C TYR A 169 -12.32 -0.60 -2.69
N LEU A 170 -11.83 0.64 -2.58
CA LEU A 170 -12.69 1.82 -2.32
C LEU A 170 -13.78 1.96 -3.38
N LEU A 171 -13.41 1.86 -4.67
CA LEU A 171 -14.35 1.97 -5.79
C LEU A 171 -15.36 0.82 -5.81
N ALA A 172 -14.92 -0.41 -5.52
CA ALA A 172 -15.80 -1.57 -5.45
C ALA A 172 -16.81 -1.47 -4.30
N VAL A 173 -16.37 -1.07 -3.10
CA VAL A 173 -17.27 -0.82 -1.95
C VAL A 173 -18.28 0.26 -2.29
N TRP A 174 -17.86 1.36 -2.90
CA TRP A 174 -18.75 2.45 -3.32
C TRP A 174 -19.74 1.99 -4.38
N ALA A 175 -19.27 1.34 -5.45
CA ALA A 175 -20.13 0.85 -6.54
C ALA A 175 -21.16 -0.18 -6.06
N LEU A 176 -20.76 -1.11 -5.18
CA LEU A 176 -21.65 -2.09 -4.56
C LEU A 176 -22.74 -1.41 -3.71
N ASP A 177 -22.35 -0.45 -2.85
CA ASP A 177 -23.34 0.27 -2.01
C ASP A 177 -24.34 1.08 -2.86
N VAL A 178 -23.87 1.72 -3.95
CA VAL A 178 -24.72 2.44 -4.90
C VAL A 178 -25.65 1.49 -5.66
N ALA A 179 -25.13 0.35 -6.16
CA ALA A 179 -25.91 -0.63 -6.90
C ALA A 179 -27.03 -1.25 -6.04
N VAL A 180 -26.74 -1.51 -4.75
CA VAL A 180 -27.75 -2.02 -3.81
C VAL A 180 -28.82 -0.97 -3.48
N ARG A 181 -28.43 0.30 -3.30
CA ARG A 181 -29.42 1.36 -2.96
C ARG A 181 -30.33 1.72 -4.12
N LEU A 182 -29.79 1.71 -5.31
CA LEU A 182 -30.43 2.18 -6.53
C LEU A 182 -30.21 1.14 -7.64
N PRO A 183 -30.90 -0.01 -7.58
CA PRO A 183 -30.65 -1.13 -8.46
C PRO A 183 -31.00 -0.79 -9.92
N THR A 184 -29.96 -0.67 -10.74
CA THR A 184 -30.07 -0.56 -12.20
C THR A 184 -29.01 -1.42 -12.86
N PRO A 185 -29.27 -1.96 -14.07
CA PRO A 185 -28.29 -2.80 -14.80
C PRO A 185 -26.93 -2.13 -14.95
N GLN A 186 -26.89 -0.83 -15.24
CA GLN A 186 -25.64 -0.08 -15.44
C GLN A 186 -24.82 0.01 -14.15
N ARG A 187 -25.45 0.30 -13.00
CA ARG A 187 -24.77 0.38 -11.71
C ARG A 187 -24.28 -0.98 -11.26
N ALA A 188 -25.05 -2.02 -11.48
CA ALA A 188 -24.64 -3.38 -11.17
C ALA A 188 -23.49 -3.84 -12.06
N ALA A 189 -23.50 -3.50 -13.35
CA ALA A 189 -22.36 -3.77 -14.24
C ALA A 189 -21.09 -3.05 -13.78
N LEU A 190 -21.19 -1.75 -13.42
CA LEU A 190 -20.05 -0.99 -12.86
C LEU A 190 -19.53 -1.62 -11.56
N ALA A 191 -20.41 -2.12 -10.69
CA ALA A 191 -19.99 -2.82 -9.49
C ALA A 191 -19.26 -4.12 -9.82
N GLY A 192 -19.72 -4.91 -10.80
CA GLY A 192 -19.04 -6.10 -11.30
C GLY A 192 -17.65 -5.78 -11.82
N LEU A 193 -17.51 -4.74 -12.64
CA LEU A 193 -16.22 -4.28 -13.18
C LEU A 193 -15.26 -3.83 -12.07
N ALA A 194 -15.75 -3.07 -11.08
CA ALA A 194 -14.94 -2.60 -9.96
C ALA A 194 -14.44 -3.78 -9.08
N VAL A 195 -15.28 -4.78 -8.84
CA VAL A 195 -14.90 -6.01 -8.14
C VAL A 195 -13.85 -6.77 -8.93
N THR A 196 -14.01 -6.93 -10.25
CA THR A 196 -13.00 -7.56 -11.11
C THR A 196 -11.67 -6.82 -11.06
N ALA A 197 -11.68 -5.48 -11.11
CA ALA A 197 -10.44 -4.69 -11.00
C ALA A 197 -9.72 -4.96 -9.68
N ALA A 198 -10.44 -5.02 -8.55
CA ALA A 198 -9.84 -5.31 -7.25
C ALA A 198 -9.22 -6.72 -7.20
N PHE A 199 -9.93 -7.75 -7.65
CA PHE A 199 -9.41 -9.11 -7.74
C PHE A 199 -8.29 -9.26 -8.76
N GLY A 200 -8.30 -8.47 -9.83
CA GLY A 200 -7.26 -8.42 -10.84
C GLY A 200 -5.96 -7.78 -10.36
N ILE A 201 -5.99 -7.10 -9.21
CA ILE A 201 -4.83 -6.46 -8.57
C ILE A 201 -4.25 -7.35 -7.48
N LYS A 202 -5.07 -7.82 -6.53
CA LYS A 202 -4.59 -8.61 -5.40
C LYS A 202 -5.70 -9.48 -4.81
N LEU A 203 -5.39 -10.71 -4.45
CA LEU A 203 -6.41 -11.65 -3.96
C LEU A 203 -6.97 -11.32 -2.56
N SER A 204 -6.34 -10.42 -1.81
CA SER A 204 -6.95 -9.86 -0.59
C SER A 204 -8.25 -9.06 -0.85
N ALA A 205 -8.56 -8.74 -2.12
CA ALA A 205 -9.90 -8.32 -2.57
C ALA A 205 -11.02 -9.32 -2.20
N LEU A 206 -10.69 -10.55 -1.79
CA LEU A 206 -11.64 -11.54 -1.23
C LEU A 206 -12.49 -10.95 -0.09
N ALA A 207 -11.98 -9.94 0.61
CA ALA A 207 -12.75 -9.14 1.57
C ALA A 207 -14.04 -8.52 0.98
N LEU A 208 -14.12 -8.30 -0.34
CA LEU A 208 -15.32 -7.80 -1.00
C LEU A 208 -16.48 -8.81 -0.97
N VAL A 209 -16.21 -10.10 -0.87
CA VAL A 209 -17.27 -11.13 -0.85
C VAL A 209 -18.19 -10.95 0.37
N PRO A 210 -17.71 -10.96 1.63
CA PRO A 210 -18.56 -10.69 2.78
C PRO A 210 -19.10 -9.25 2.79
N VAL A 211 -18.37 -8.25 2.28
CA VAL A 211 -18.90 -6.88 2.15
C VAL A 211 -20.11 -6.84 1.22
N ALA A 212 -20.00 -7.45 0.04
CA ALA A 212 -21.11 -7.56 -0.92
C ALA A 212 -22.31 -8.28 -0.29
N ALA A 213 -22.08 -9.43 0.36
CA ALA A 213 -23.13 -10.19 1.02
C ALA A 213 -23.87 -9.36 2.10
N LEU A 214 -23.14 -8.61 2.92
CA LEU A 214 -23.70 -7.74 3.96
C LEU A 214 -24.49 -6.57 3.36
N LEU A 215 -23.95 -5.92 2.32
CA LEU A 215 -24.65 -4.82 1.64
C LEU A 215 -25.92 -5.30 0.94
N MET A 216 -25.85 -6.43 0.22
CA MET A 216 -27.00 -7.03 -0.47
C MET A 216 -28.05 -7.49 0.54
N GLY A 217 -27.64 -8.18 1.60
CA GLY A 217 -28.52 -8.60 2.68
C GLY A 217 -29.22 -7.42 3.36
N ALA A 218 -28.49 -6.32 3.62
CA ALA A 218 -29.07 -5.09 4.15
C ALA A 218 -30.10 -4.48 3.18
N GLY A 219 -29.83 -4.46 1.88
CA GLY A 219 -30.74 -3.98 0.84
C GLY A 219 -32.02 -4.81 0.80
N VAL A 220 -31.90 -6.13 0.73
CA VAL A 220 -33.04 -7.05 0.73
C VAL A 220 -33.87 -6.92 2.01
N TRP A 221 -33.21 -6.82 3.17
CA TRP A 221 -33.91 -6.63 4.45
C TRP A 221 -34.68 -5.31 4.49
N SER A 222 -34.11 -4.20 4.07
CA SER A 222 -34.76 -2.89 4.07
C SER A 222 -35.95 -2.81 3.10
N HIS A 223 -35.86 -3.54 1.96
CA HIS A 223 -36.88 -3.52 0.90
C HIS A 223 -37.69 -4.82 0.78
N ARG A 224 -37.67 -5.68 1.81
CA ARG A 224 -38.31 -7.03 1.78
C ARG A 224 -39.81 -7.04 1.42
N ARG A 225 -40.48 -5.92 1.57
CA ARG A 225 -41.94 -5.76 1.23
C ARG A 225 -42.14 -5.06 -0.12
N ASP A 226 -41.10 -4.54 -0.75
CA ASP A 226 -41.18 -3.84 -2.04
C ASP A 226 -40.84 -4.84 -3.18
N ARG A 227 -41.89 -5.41 -3.76
CA ARG A 227 -41.77 -6.39 -4.85
C ARG A 227 -41.14 -5.80 -6.11
N ALA A 228 -41.35 -4.51 -6.40
CA ALA A 228 -40.79 -3.84 -7.56
C ALA A 228 -39.25 -3.71 -7.38
N TRP A 229 -38.84 -3.23 -6.22
CA TRP A 229 -37.41 -3.13 -5.89
C TRP A 229 -36.73 -4.51 -5.93
N LEU A 230 -37.32 -5.56 -5.34
CA LEU A 230 -36.75 -6.91 -5.32
C LEU A 230 -36.57 -7.49 -6.73
N ARG A 231 -37.55 -7.25 -7.65
CA ARG A 231 -37.42 -7.66 -9.05
C ARG A 231 -36.28 -6.93 -9.73
N ASP A 232 -36.21 -5.60 -9.61
CA ASP A 232 -35.21 -4.76 -10.26
C ASP A 232 -33.82 -5.05 -9.69
N PHE A 233 -33.73 -5.33 -8.39
CA PHE A 233 -32.49 -5.77 -7.72
C PHE A 233 -32.02 -7.13 -8.24
N GLY A 234 -32.90 -8.12 -8.36
CA GLY A 234 -32.58 -9.44 -8.91
C GLY A 234 -32.08 -9.35 -10.35
N ALA A 235 -32.82 -8.62 -11.21
CA ALA A 235 -32.43 -8.42 -12.61
C ALA A 235 -31.07 -7.68 -12.72
N SER A 236 -30.88 -6.63 -11.94
CA SER A 236 -29.63 -5.87 -11.92
C SER A 236 -28.46 -6.72 -11.43
N THR A 237 -28.65 -7.54 -10.38
CA THR A 237 -27.62 -8.44 -9.83
C THR A 237 -27.16 -9.45 -10.91
N SER A 238 -28.09 -9.99 -11.71
CA SER A 238 -27.75 -10.89 -12.82
C SER A 238 -26.85 -10.20 -13.85
N VAL A 239 -27.14 -8.95 -14.20
CA VAL A 239 -26.30 -8.16 -15.12
C VAL A 239 -24.93 -7.88 -14.47
N GLY A 240 -24.88 -7.56 -13.18
CA GLY A 240 -23.63 -7.37 -12.45
C GLY A 240 -22.76 -8.63 -12.43
N ALA A 241 -23.37 -9.80 -12.20
CA ALA A 241 -22.68 -11.08 -12.23
C ALA A 241 -22.13 -11.41 -13.64
N LEU A 242 -22.90 -11.13 -14.68
CA LEU A 242 -22.45 -11.31 -16.07
C LEU A 242 -21.29 -10.36 -16.39
N ALA A 243 -21.35 -9.09 -16.00
CA ALA A 243 -20.28 -8.11 -16.21
C ALA A 243 -19.02 -8.51 -15.46
N LEU A 244 -19.15 -8.98 -14.22
CA LEU A 244 -18.05 -9.54 -13.42
C LEU A 244 -17.39 -10.72 -14.18
N TYR A 245 -18.16 -11.72 -14.58
CA TYR A 245 -17.64 -12.89 -15.27
C TYR A 245 -16.97 -12.50 -16.61
N ALA A 246 -17.64 -11.71 -17.44
CA ALA A 246 -17.09 -11.28 -18.72
C ALA A 246 -15.78 -10.50 -18.58
N SER A 247 -15.72 -9.60 -17.59
CA SER A 247 -14.49 -8.84 -17.33
C SER A 247 -13.35 -9.69 -16.77
N PHE A 248 -13.64 -10.74 -15.99
CA PHE A 248 -12.64 -11.75 -15.61
C PHE A 248 -12.11 -12.52 -16.82
N VAL A 249 -12.99 -12.95 -17.71
CA VAL A 249 -12.59 -13.62 -18.97
C VAL A 249 -11.67 -12.73 -19.78
N VAL A 250 -12.00 -11.45 -19.93
CA VAL A 250 -11.14 -10.48 -20.64
C VAL A 250 -9.79 -10.30 -19.93
N LEU A 251 -9.80 -10.11 -18.61
CA LEU A 251 -8.60 -9.93 -17.81
C LEU A 251 -7.63 -11.12 -17.92
N TYR A 252 -8.18 -12.34 -17.97
CA TYR A 252 -7.43 -13.58 -18.12
C TYR A 252 -7.37 -14.06 -19.57
N ARG A 253 -7.40 -13.12 -20.54
CA ARG A 253 -7.11 -13.31 -21.98
C ARG A 253 -8.00 -14.32 -22.67
N GLY A 254 -9.29 -14.30 -22.38
CA GLY A 254 -10.29 -15.18 -23.02
C GLY A 254 -10.44 -16.53 -22.34
N ASP A 255 -9.78 -16.79 -21.22
CA ASP A 255 -9.98 -18.02 -20.45
C ASP A 255 -11.37 -18.06 -19.80
N ALA A 256 -12.36 -18.52 -20.55
CA ALA A 256 -13.74 -18.66 -20.09
C ALA A 256 -13.91 -19.68 -18.95
N THR A 257 -12.96 -20.58 -18.77
CA THR A 257 -12.98 -21.57 -17.69
C THR A 257 -12.39 -21.02 -16.39
N LEU A 258 -11.77 -19.82 -16.45
CA LEU A 258 -11.05 -19.18 -15.36
C LEU A 258 -9.99 -20.11 -14.72
N THR A 259 -9.39 -21.00 -15.52
CA THR A 259 -8.40 -21.97 -15.04
C THR A 259 -7.18 -21.27 -14.46
N LEU A 260 -6.68 -20.24 -15.17
CA LEU A 260 -5.52 -19.47 -14.71
C LEU A 260 -5.83 -18.69 -13.41
N PHE A 261 -7.01 -18.08 -13.32
CA PHE A 261 -7.46 -17.44 -12.06
C PHE A 261 -7.55 -18.44 -10.90
N ARG A 262 -8.17 -19.60 -11.14
CA ARG A 262 -8.30 -20.65 -10.11
C ARG A 262 -6.93 -21.16 -9.66
N PHE A 263 -6.00 -21.36 -10.59
CA PHE A 263 -4.63 -21.76 -10.29
C PHE A 263 -3.92 -20.72 -9.41
N ASN A 264 -3.95 -19.44 -9.80
CA ASN A 264 -3.36 -18.35 -9.04
C ASN A 264 -4.01 -18.21 -7.65
N PHE A 265 -5.33 -18.35 -7.58
CA PHE A 265 -6.08 -18.30 -6.32
C PHE A 265 -5.60 -19.40 -5.36
N TRP A 266 -5.58 -20.65 -5.81
CA TRP A 266 -5.14 -21.76 -4.96
C TRP A 266 -3.67 -21.66 -4.56
N ARG A 267 -2.80 -21.22 -5.46
CA ARG A 267 -1.39 -20.95 -5.11
C ARG A 267 -1.26 -19.92 -4.00
N THR A 268 -1.99 -18.82 -4.11
CA THR A 268 -1.95 -17.76 -3.08
C THR A 268 -2.55 -18.26 -1.76
N VAL A 269 -3.64 -19.04 -1.79
CA VAL A 269 -4.21 -19.64 -0.58
C VAL A 269 -3.23 -20.59 0.08
N LEU A 270 -2.59 -21.47 -0.69
CA LEU A 270 -1.58 -22.41 -0.16
C LEU A 270 -0.36 -21.66 0.40
N HIS A 271 0.11 -20.62 -0.27
CA HIS A 271 1.20 -19.78 0.22
C HIS A 271 0.83 -19.06 1.52
N ALA A 272 -0.40 -18.55 1.62
CA ALA A 272 -0.88 -17.88 2.84
C ALA A 272 -1.16 -18.85 4.00
N SER A 273 -1.58 -20.10 3.71
CA SER A 273 -1.90 -21.10 4.73
C SER A 273 -0.69 -21.94 5.18
N GLY A 274 0.36 -22.04 4.36
CA GLY A 274 1.61 -22.72 4.69
C GLY A 274 2.50 -21.98 5.68
N GLY A 275 2.06 -20.80 6.14
CA GLY A 275 2.88 -19.83 6.85
C GLY A 275 3.88 -19.18 5.89
N HIS A 276 4.10 -17.90 6.03
CA HIS A 276 5.13 -17.21 5.25
C HIS A 276 6.48 -17.55 5.86
N GLU A 277 6.90 -18.76 6.04
CA GLU A 277 8.15 -19.24 6.70
C GLU A 277 9.09 -18.11 7.25
N ALA A 278 8.72 -16.86 6.98
CA ALA A 278 9.38 -15.64 7.37
C ALA A 278 8.75 -15.08 8.64
N PRO A 279 9.50 -14.92 9.73
CA PRO A 279 8.98 -14.42 10.99
C PRO A 279 8.51 -12.96 10.87
N ALA A 280 7.39 -12.64 11.52
CA ALA A 280 6.95 -11.29 11.79
C ALA A 280 7.74 -10.69 12.96
N TYR A 281 7.82 -9.35 13.01
CA TYR A 281 8.52 -8.62 14.08
C TYR A 281 7.62 -7.55 14.69
N LEU A 282 7.60 -7.50 16.03
CA LEU A 282 6.91 -6.47 16.78
C LEU A 282 7.61 -6.22 18.13
N PHE A 283 8.06 -4.97 18.39
CA PHE A 283 8.71 -4.54 19.64
C PHE A 283 9.85 -5.44 20.14
N GLY A 284 10.70 -5.92 19.24
CA GLY A 284 11.84 -6.78 19.59
C GLY A 284 11.52 -8.27 19.62
N GLU A 285 10.27 -8.65 19.51
CA GLU A 285 9.83 -10.04 19.46
C GLU A 285 9.63 -10.51 18.02
N THR A 286 9.86 -11.79 17.76
CA THR A 286 9.61 -12.44 16.47
C THR A 286 8.59 -13.55 16.60
N SER A 287 7.73 -13.73 15.59
CA SER A 287 6.71 -14.78 15.58
C SER A 287 6.49 -15.30 14.15
N VAL A 288 6.42 -16.62 13.98
CA VAL A 288 6.07 -17.24 12.70
C VAL A 288 4.57 -17.24 12.43
N SER A 289 3.75 -17.11 13.47
CA SER A 289 2.28 -17.03 13.39
C SER A 289 1.75 -15.59 13.50
N GLY A 290 2.64 -14.61 13.70
CA GLY A 290 2.26 -13.22 13.87
C GLY A 290 1.42 -12.97 15.13
N TRP A 291 0.72 -11.82 15.13
CA TRP A 291 -0.16 -11.39 16.24
C TRP A 291 -1.47 -10.83 15.67
N TRP A 292 -2.60 -11.21 16.24
CA TRP A 292 -3.91 -10.70 15.82
C TRP A 292 -4.03 -9.16 15.98
N TYR A 293 -3.28 -8.58 16.90
CA TYR A 293 -3.26 -7.13 17.16
C TYR A 293 -2.17 -6.37 16.40
N TYR A 294 -1.40 -7.04 15.54
CA TYR A 294 -0.33 -6.41 14.77
C TYR A 294 -0.82 -5.20 13.98
N PHE A 295 -1.88 -5.35 13.18
CA PHE A 295 -2.39 -4.25 12.36
C PHE A 295 -3.00 -3.10 13.17
N PRO A 296 -3.78 -3.32 14.25
CA PRO A 296 -4.13 -2.27 15.20
C PRO A 296 -2.92 -1.51 15.76
N VAL A 297 -1.88 -2.20 16.21
CA VAL A 297 -0.65 -1.56 16.71
C VAL A 297 0.06 -0.80 15.59
N ALA A 298 0.27 -1.44 14.43
CA ALA A 298 0.90 -0.80 13.28
C ALA A 298 0.11 0.45 12.83
N PHE A 299 -1.22 0.46 12.92
CA PHE A 299 -2.04 1.65 12.65
C PHE A 299 -1.61 2.82 13.55
N PHE A 300 -1.47 2.62 14.85
CA PHE A 300 -1.04 3.70 15.77
C PHE A 300 0.40 4.14 15.51
N LEU A 301 1.27 3.24 15.13
CA LEU A 301 2.68 3.54 14.88
C LEU A 301 2.92 4.17 13.49
N LYS A 302 2.08 3.86 12.48
CA LYS A 302 2.26 4.30 11.08
C LYS A 302 1.33 5.44 10.66
N THR A 303 0.42 5.90 11.51
CA THR A 303 -0.46 7.03 11.18
C THR A 303 -0.18 8.24 12.05
N PRO A 304 -0.34 9.49 11.53
CA PRO A 304 -0.15 10.70 12.33
C PRO A 304 -1.10 10.75 13.54
N VAL A 305 -0.60 11.10 14.72
CA VAL A 305 -1.42 11.22 15.95
C VAL A 305 -2.61 12.15 15.75
N ALA A 306 -2.42 13.24 15.02
CA ALA A 306 -3.50 14.18 14.71
C ALA A 306 -4.66 13.50 13.93
N PHE A 307 -4.33 12.61 12.97
CA PHE A 307 -5.36 11.83 12.26
C PHE A 307 -6.09 10.87 13.20
N GLN A 308 -5.36 10.18 14.09
CA GLN A 308 -5.95 9.28 15.09
C GLN A 308 -6.95 10.00 15.98
N VAL A 309 -6.59 11.20 16.47
CA VAL A 309 -7.48 12.06 17.27
C VAL A 309 -8.71 12.47 16.46
N MET A 310 -8.54 12.91 15.21
CA MET A 310 -9.64 13.32 14.35
C MET A 310 -10.58 12.15 14.02
N LEU A 311 -10.02 10.97 13.76
CA LEU A 311 -10.81 9.73 13.55
C LEU A 311 -11.62 9.39 14.82
N GLY A 312 -11.00 9.46 16.00
CA GLY A 312 -11.67 9.24 17.29
C GLY A 312 -12.80 10.22 17.54
N LEU A 313 -12.57 11.53 17.36
CA LEU A 313 -13.59 12.57 17.46
C LEU A 313 -14.75 12.33 16.48
N GLY A 314 -14.41 11.96 15.25
CA GLY A 314 -15.39 11.62 14.23
C GLY A 314 -16.23 10.40 14.62
N ALA A 315 -15.59 9.33 15.06
CA ALA A 315 -16.25 8.10 15.50
C ALA A 315 -17.20 8.35 16.69
N VAL A 316 -16.73 9.06 17.73
CA VAL A 316 -17.58 9.44 18.87
C VAL A 316 -18.78 10.25 18.43
N SER A 317 -18.60 11.24 17.53
CA SER A 317 -19.70 12.04 17.00
C SER A 317 -20.75 11.20 16.26
N LEU A 318 -20.32 10.20 15.47
CA LEU A 318 -21.20 9.30 14.74
C LEU A 318 -21.94 8.35 15.69
N ILE A 319 -21.25 7.80 16.69
CA ILE A 319 -21.83 6.91 17.71
C ILE A 319 -22.88 7.66 18.52
N LEU A 320 -22.58 8.86 19.03
CA LEU A 320 -23.54 9.69 19.76
C LEU A 320 -24.76 10.05 18.90
N ALA A 321 -24.54 10.27 17.61
CA ALA A 321 -25.63 10.52 16.67
C ALA A 321 -26.57 9.33 16.51
N TRP A 322 -26.00 8.13 16.43
CA TRP A 322 -26.77 6.89 16.33
C TRP A 322 -27.55 6.61 17.63
N LEU A 323 -26.88 6.74 18.77
CA LEU A 323 -27.52 6.57 20.09
C LEU A 323 -28.68 7.52 20.33
N ALA A 324 -28.57 8.76 19.85
CA ALA A 324 -29.63 9.79 20.00
C ALA A 324 -30.85 9.58 19.08
N ARG A 325 -30.70 8.86 17.95
CA ARG A 325 -31.77 8.73 16.95
C ARG A 325 -32.78 7.64 17.26
N SER A 326 -32.38 6.41 17.41
CA SER A 326 -33.35 5.31 17.62
C SER A 326 -32.74 4.02 18.16
N ARG A 327 -31.43 3.89 18.19
CA ARG A 327 -30.68 2.64 18.50
C ARG A 327 -31.16 1.43 17.66
N ARG A 328 -31.93 1.64 16.58
CA ARG A 328 -32.45 0.55 15.74
C ARG A 328 -31.41 0.17 14.69
N LEU A 329 -31.23 -1.13 14.47
CA LEU A 329 -30.36 -1.68 13.42
C LEU A 329 -30.71 -1.14 12.03
N GLU A 330 -32.02 -0.97 11.75
CA GLU A 330 -32.54 -0.40 10.51
C GLU A 330 -31.92 0.98 10.19
N SER A 331 -31.69 1.83 11.22
CA SER A 331 -31.07 3.15 11.02
C SER A 331 -29.60 3.09 10.61
N LEU A 332 -28.90 2.00 10.94
CA LEU A 332 -27.53 1.75 10.47
C LEU A 332 -27.53 1.20 9.04
N LEU A 333 -28.48 0.32 8.73
CA LEU A 333 -28.59 -0.28 7.39
C LEU A 333 -28.94 0.77 6.32
N ASP A 334 -29.73 1.79 6.67
CA ASP A 334 -30.11 2.88 5.77
C ASP A 334 -29.10 4.04 5.75
N TRP A 335 -28.15 4.07 6.70
CA TRP A 335 -27.17 5.13 6.76
C TRP A 335 -26.25 5.12 5.53
N ARG A 336 -26.06 6.30 4.91
CA ARG A 336 -25.23 6.44 3.70
C ARG A 336 -23.74 6.10 3.92
N GLY A 337 -23.24 6.13 5.15
CA GLY A 337 -21.87 5.73 5.51
C GLY A 337 -21.68 4.23 5.77
N ARG A 338 -22.72 3.38 5.57
CA ARG A 338 -22.63 1.94 5.79
C ARG A 338 -21.57 1.26 4.92
N GLY A 339 -21.44 1.70 3.66
CA GLY A 339 -20.44 1.15 2.72
C GLY A 339 -19.02 1.27 3.25
N PRO A 340 -18.51 2.50 3.51
CA PRO A 340 -17.15 2.64 4.05
C PRO A 340 -16.97 1.98 5.43
N LEU A 341 -18.02 1.94 6.28
CA LEU A 341 -17.96 1.24 7.56
C LEU A 341 -17.79 -0.27 7.39
N LEU A 342 -18.66 -0.91 6.59
CA LEU A 342 -18.58 -2.36 6.35
C LEU A 342 -17.27 -2.73 5.64
N GLY A 343 -16.87 -1.95 4.65
CA GLY A 343 -15.59 -2.16 3.95
C GLY A 343 -14.40 -2.12 4.92
N ALA A 344 -14.33 -1.11 5.79
CA ALA A 344 -13.24 -0.98 6.75
C ALA A 344 -13.25 -2.08 7.82
N VAL A 345 -14.42 -2.37 8.39
CA VAL A 345 -14.56 -3.38 9.46
C VAL A 345 -14.26 -4.79 8.95
N VAL A 346 -14.81 -5.17 7.80
CA VAL A 346 -14.62 -6.52 7.24
C VAL A 346 -13.16 -6.73 6.83
N PHE A 347 -12.57 -5.78 6.10
CA PHE A 347 -11.16 -5.91 5.71
C PHE A 347 -10.24 -5.92 6.94
N GLY A 348 -10.47 -5.02 7.91
CA GLY A 348 -9.72 -4.98 9.16
C GLY A 348 -9.83 -6.28 9.96
N ALA A 349 -11.02 -6.88 10.06
CA ALA A 349 -11.23 -8.14 10.74
C ALA A 349 -10.49 -9.31 10.06
N LEU A 350 -10.42 -9.31 8.73
CA LEU A 350 -9.64 -10.30 7.97
C LEU A 350 -8.13 -10.13 8.19
N LEU A 351 -7.65 -8.88 8.21
CA LEU A 351 -6.25 -8.61 8.54
C LEU A 351 -5.86 -9.11 9.93
N MET A 352 -6.73 -8.93 10.93
CA MET A 352 -6.49 -9.41 12.30
C MET A 352 -6.46 -10.95 12.42
N ARG A 353 -6.87 -11.67 11.37
CA ARG A 353 -6.78 -13.13 11.28
C ARG A 353 -5.64 -13.62 10.39
N SER A 354 -4.91 -12.68 9.77
CA SER A 354 -3.80 -13.02 8.88
C SER A 354 -2.52 -13.19 9.67
N ASP A 355 -1.80 -14.25 9.42
CA ASP A 355 -0.46 -14.50 9.95
C ASP A 355 0.62 -13.68 9.19
N LEU A 356 0.22 -13.00 8.10
CA LEU A 356 1.10 -12.22 7.25
C LEU A 356 1.31 -10.81 7.84
N ASN A 357 2.20 -10.69 8.83
CA ASN A 357 2.50 -9.46 9.57
C ASN A 357 3.80 -8.79 9.09
N ALA A 358 4.00 -8.66 7.76
CA ALA A 358 5.22 -8.12 7.18
C ALA A 358 5.19 -6.59 6.93
N GLY A 359 4.03 -5.92 7.08
CA GLY A 359 3.96 -4.47 6.90
C GLY A 359 2.56 -3.88 6.95
N PHE A 360 2.48 -2.62 7.33
CA PHE A 360 1.21 -1.86 7.37
C PHE A 360 0.59 -1.67 5.98
N ARG A 361 1.38 -1.82 4.90
CA ARG A 361 0.92 -1.78 3.51
C ARG A 361 -0.31 -2.68 3.23
N TYR A 362 -0.42 -3.80 3.93
CA TYR A 362 -1.59 -4.69 3.79
C TYR A 362 -2.89 -4.06 4.31
N ALA A 363 -2.81 -3.08 5.22
CA ALA A 363 -3.95 -2.33 5.72
C ALA A 363 -4.32 -1.11 4.85
N LEU A 364 -3.55 -0.82 3.79
CA LEU A 364 -3.76 0.35 2.95
C LEU A 364 -5.19 0.44 2.36
N PRO A 365 -5.89 -0.66 1.97
CA PRO A 365 -7.27 -0.61 1.52
C PRO A 365 -8.27 -0.06 2.54
N VAL A 366 -7.95 -0.15 3.84
CA VAL A 366 -8.80 0.38 4.93
C VAL A 366 -8.65 1.89 5.08
N MET A 367 -7.47 2.44 4.77
CA MET A 367 -7.13 3.84 5.07
C MET A 367 -8.04 4.87 4.40
N PRO A 368 -8.35 4.80 3.08
CA PRO A 368 -9.25 5.76 2.45
C PRO A 368 -10.69 5.66 2.97
N LEU A 369 -11.12 4.46 3.40
CA LEU A 369 -12.44 4.27 4.03
C LEU A 369 -12.49 4.92 5.42
N LEU A 370 -11.41 4.80 6.22
CA LEU A 370 -11.28 5.49 7.50
C LEU A 370 -11.22 7.01 7.30
N ALA A 371 -10.54 7.50 6.26
CA ALA A 371 -10.51 8.92 5.91
C ALA A 371 -11.93 9.45 5.58
N VAL A 372 -12.72 8.69 4.82
CA VAL A 372 -14.13 9.02 4.56
C VAL A 372 -14.93 9.05 5.87
N LEU A 373 -14.82 8.02 6.72
CA LEU A 373 -15.55 7.97 8.00
C LEU A 373 -15.16 9.10 8.95
N ALA A 374 -13.85 9.40 9.06
CA ALA A 374 -13.36 10.54 9.85
C ALA A 374 -13.95 11.86 9.34
N ALA A 375 -13.98 12.06 8.02
CA ALA A 375 -14.56 13.25 7.41
C ALA A 375 -16.05 13.39 7.71
N LEU A 376 -16.84 12.30 7.61
CA LEU A 376 -18.26 12.29 7.96
C LEU A 376 -18.51 12.72 9.41
N GLY A 377 -17.73 12.16 10.33
CA GLY A 377 -17.84 12.49 11.75
C GLY A 377 -17.42 13.92 12.06
N LEU A 378 -16.29 14.38 11.49
CA LEU A 378 -15.78 15.73 11.72
C LEU A 378 -16.65 16.82 11.11
N VAL A 379 -17.30 16.58 9.95
CA VAL A 379 -18.27 17.52 9.39
C VAL A 379 -19.45 17.72 10.36
N ARG A 380 -19.87 16.66 11.03
CA ARG A 380 -20.92 16.74 12.05
C ARG A 380 -20.43 17.53 13.27
N VAL A 381 -19.22 17.29 13.74
CA VAL A 381 -18.56 18.08 14.80
C VAL A 381 -18.50 19.54 14.37
N TRP A 382 -17.95 19.84 13.20
CA TRP A 382 -17.80 21.20 12.66
C TRP A 382 -19.09 22.00 12.63
N ARG A 383 -20.19 21.36 12.15
CA ARG A 383 -21.50 22.03 12.03
C ARG A 383 -22.15 22.33 13.38
N ARG A 384 -21.83 21.57 14.44
CA ARG A 384 -22.45 21.68 15.77
C ARG A 384 -21.60 22.41 16.81
N SER A 385 -20.33 22.67 16.51
CA SER A 385 -19.37 23.22 17.44
C SER A 385 -19.17 24.71 17.26
N GLY A 386 -18.83 25.36 18.38
CA GLY A 386 -18.39 26.75 18.41
C GLY A 386 -16.98 26.94 17.84
N ARG A 387 -16.55 28.22 17.81
CA ARG A 387 -15.23 28.62 17.27
C ARG A 387 -14.02 27.88 17.89
N PRO A 388 -13.95 27.62 19.22
CA PRO A 388 -12.78 26.96 19.81
C PRO A 388 -12.55 25.55 19.24
N LEU A 389 -13.60 24.71 19.15
CA LEU A 389 -13.43 23.33 18.64
C LEU A 389 -13.16 23.30 17.13
N ARG A 390 -13.68 24.26 16.37
CA ARG A 390 -13.30 24.41 14.94
C ARG A 390 -11.83 24.79 14.80
N GLY A 391 -11.34 25.73 15.65
CA GLY A 391 -9.91 26.08 15.70
C GLY A 391 -9.04 24.87 16.02
N PHE A 392 -9.45 24.06 17.00
CA PHE A 392 -8.75 22.82 17.34
C PHE A 392 -8.66 21.83 16.17
N VAL A 393 -9.75 21.62 15.42
CA VAL A 393 -9.74 20.76 14.23
C VAL A 393 -8.77 21.30 13.16
N VAL A 394 -8.74 22.64 12.95
CA VAL A 394 -7.80 23.26 12.00
C VAL A 394 -6.34 23.00 12.43
N VAL A 395 -6.05 23.16 13.73
CA VAL A 395 -4.71 22.86 14.28
C VAL A 395 -4.34 21.39 14.07
N LEU A 396 -5.26 20.45 14.30
CA LEU A 396 -5.00 19.03 14.05
C LEU A 396 -4.70 18.74 12.57
N VAL A 397 -5.41 19.37 11.64
CA VAL A 397 -5.12 19.23 10.19
C VAL A 397 -3.74 19.79 9.87
N ALA A 398 -3.36 20.94 10.42
CA ALA A 398 -2.04 21.53 10.23
C ALA A 398 -0.93 20.65 10.82
N LEU A 399 -1.13 20.09 12.02
CA LEU A 399 -0.19 19.14 12.64
C LEU A 399 -0.06 17.85 11.83
N GLN A 400 -1.15 17.33 11.28
CA GLN A 400 -1.09 16.17 10.38
C GLN A 400 -0.26 16.50 9.14
N ALA A 401 -0.53 17.62 8.49
CA ALA A 401 0.22 18.06 7.31
C ALA A 401 1.71 18.22 7.63
N PHE A 402 2.06 18.91 8.72
CA PHE A 402 3.43 19.06 9.17
C PHE A 402 4.11 17.71 9.41
N SER A 403 3.47 16.82 10.17
CA SER A 403 4.00 15.49 10.49
C SER A 403 4.29 14.66 9.24
N VAL A 404 3.39 14.69 8.24
CA VAL A 404 3.55 13.93 7.01
C VAL A 404 4.59 14.57 6.08
N LEU A 405 4.50 15.88 5.85
CA LEU A 405 5.41 16.57 4.94
C LEU A 405 6.86 16.58 5.45
N SER A 406 7.06 16.60 6.77
CA SER A 406 8.39 16.47 7.38
C SER A 406 9.04 15.08 7.15
N ALA A 407 8.28 14.08 6.69
CA ALA A 407 8.80 12.77 6.32
C ALA A 407 9.33 12.71 4.88
N TYR A 408 9.13 13.75 4.08
CA TYR A 408 9.65 13.80 2.72
C TYR A 408 11.19 13.70 2.70
N PRO A 409 11.79 12.90 1.81
CA PRO A 409 11.16 12.04 0.81
C PRO A 409 10.84 10.61 1.31
N HIS A 410 11.14 10.28 2.56
CA HIS A 410 11.15 8.93 3.13
C HIS A 410 9.79 8.56 3.77
N PHE A 411 8.69 8.71 3.01
CA PHE A 411 7.34 8.41 3.50
C PHE A 411 7.16 6.96 3.95
N LEU A 412 7.88 6.00 3.33
CA LEU A 412 7.82 4.59 3.70
C LEU A 412 8.29 4.37 5.15
N ALA A 413 9.34 5.07 5.56
CA ALA A 413 9.87 5.00 6.92
C ALA A 413 9.14 5.92 7.92
N PHE A 414 7.98 6.48 7.55
CA PHE A 414 7.20 7.28 8.49
C PHE A 414 6.85 6.50 9.74
N SER A 415 7.06 7.10 10.88
CA SER A 415 6.56 6.64 12.18
C SER A 415 5.90 7.78 12.93
N SER A 416 4.87 7.45 13.72
CA SER A 416 4.17 8.43 14.55
C SER A 416 5.00 8.83 15.77
N ALA A 417 4.58 9.90 16.44
CA ALA A 417 5.24 10.36 17.66
C ALA A 417 5.23 9.34 18.83
N TRP A 418 4.42 8.28 18.74
CA TRP A 418 4.41 7.19 19.74
C TRP A 418 5.71 6.39 19.79
N VAL A 419 6.50 6.40 18.73
CA VAL A 419 7.76 5.64 18.62
C VAL A 419 8.95 6.38 19.22
N GLY A 420 8.82 7.68 19.51
CA GLY A 420 9.91 8.50 20.06
C GLY A 420 10.84 9.13 19.00
N GLY A 421 10.76 8.72 17.75
CA GLY A 421 11.55 9.23 16.62
C GLY A 421 11.57 8.28 15.46
N ARG A 422 11.86 8.78 14.25
CA ARG A 422 11.85 7.92 13.04
C ARG A 422 12.99 6.91 13.05
N ASP A 423 14.15 7.29 13.56
CA ASP A 423 15.33 6.43 13.65
C ASP A 423 15.15 5.33 14.73
N GLU A 424 14.20 5.50 15.66
CA GLU A 424 13.83 4.52 16.67
C GLU A 424 12.76 3.52 16.19
N ALA A 425 12.17 3.76 15.01
CA ALA A 425 11.06 2.94 14.48
C ALA A 425 11.44 1.47 14.30
N HIS A 426 12.72 1.18 14.03
CA HIS A 426 13.25 -0.18 13.88
C HIS A 426 13.12 -1.04 15.15
N ARG A 427 12.94 -0.42 16.33
CA ARG A 427 12.70 -1.15 17.59
C ARG A 427 11.27 -1.66 17.71
N ALA A 428 10.34 -1.06 16.97
CA ALA A 428 8.93 -1.42 17.02
C ALA A 428 8.49 -2.24 15.80
N LEU A 429 8.91 -1.86 14.60
CA LEU A 429 8.50 -2.45 13.33
C LEU A 429 9.70 -2.62 12.41
N LEU A 430 9.68 -3.66 11.56
CA LEU A 430 10.70 -3.92 10.53
C LEU A 430 10.03 -4.20 9.18
N ASP A 431 10.83 -4.70 8.22
CA ASP A 431 10.40 -5.03 6.87
C ASP A 431 9.75 -3.81 6.18
N SER A 432 8.81 -4.03 5.32
CA SER A 432 8.14 -3.01 4.51
C SER A 432 7.40 -1.90 5.28
N ASN A 433 7.49 -1.88 6.63
CA ASN A 433 7.09 -0.73 7.42
C ASN A 433 8.09 0.42 7.37
N LEU A 434 9.38 0.15 7.17
CA LEU A 434 10.42 1.17 7.15
C LEU A 434 11.62 0.85 6.25
N ASP A 435 11.89 -0.43 5.99
CA ASP A 435 13.07 -0.93 5.27
C ASP A 435 12.62 -1.93 4.20
N TRP A 436 12.55 -1.48 2.97
CA TRP A 436 12.15 -2.30 1.82
C TRP A 436 13.15 -2.22 0.66
N GLY A 437 14.38 -1.84 0.97
CA GLY A 437 15.48 -1.71 0.02
C GLY A 437 15.61 -0.34 -0.64
N GLN A 438 14.87 0.66 -0.21
CA GLN A 438 14.80 1.98 -0.85
C GLN A 438 16.02 2.88 -0.65
N GLY A 439 17.00 2.51 0.19
CA GLY A 439 18.02 3.41 0.73
C GLY A 439 19.32 3.55 -0.08
N LEU A 440 19.51 2.83 -1.20
CA LEU A 440 20.83 2.81 -1.90
C LEU A 440 21.23 4.16 -2.49
N LEU A 441 20.30 4.96 -3.03
CA LEU A 441 20.63 6.28 -3.56
C LEU A 441 21.16 7.23 -2.47
N GLU A 442 20.59 7.16 -1.28
CA GLU A 442 21.04 7.96 -0.14
C GLU A 442 22.36 7.41 0.43
N LEU A 443 22.58 6.09 0.42
CA LEU A 443 23.87 5.51 0.78
C LEU A 443 24.97 5.97 -0.17
N ARG A 444 24.71 6.01 -1.47
CA ARG A 444 25.64 6.53 -2.45
C ARG A 444 26.03 7.99 -2.17
N ARG A 445 25.04 8.85 -1.86
CA ARG A 445 25.30 10.25 -1.48
C ARG A 445 26.13 10.35 -0.21
N PHE A 446 25.82 9.53 0.79
CA PHE A 446 26.60 9.46 2.01
C PHE A 446 28.08 9.14 1.71
N MET A 447 28.34 8.15 0.85
CA MET A 447 29.69 7.78 0.47
C MET A 447 30.42 8.94 -0.24
N GLU A 448 29.74 9.68 -1.11
CA GLU A 448 30.27 10.87 -1.78
C GLU A 448 30.56 12.01 -0.78
N GLU A 449 29.67 12.27 0.17
CA GLU A 449 29.82 13.28 1.23
C GLU A 449 31.02 12.99 2.14
N GLU A 450 31.20 11.72 2.54
CA GLU A 450 32.29 11.29 3.41
C GLU A 450 33.62 10.99 2.64
N GLY A 451 33.59 11.06 1.31
CA GLY A 451 34.76 10.82 0.46
C GLY A 451 35.27 9.38 0.52
N VAL A 452 34.39 8.40 0.75
CA VAL A 452 34.76 6.98 0.82
C VAL A 452 34.38 6.24 -0.45
N SER A 453 35.29 5.38 -0.93
CA SER A 453 35.10 4.59 -2.15
C SER A 453 34.25 3.34 -1.93
N SER A 454 34.25 2.80 -0.70
CA SER A 454 33.57 1.55 -0.38
C SER A 454 33.05 1.52 1.06
N VAL A 455 32.10 0.60 1.33
CA VAL A 455 31.50 0.35 2.65
C VAL A 455 31.41 -1.16 2.90
N ARG A 456 31.32 -1.59 4.15
CA ARG A 456 30.80 -2.92 4.47
C ARG A 456 29.28 -2.84 4.43
N LEU A 457 28.61 -3.74 3.72
CA LEU A 457 27.15 -3.61 3.47
C LEU A 457 26.39 -4.89 3.80
N SER A 458 25.38 -4.75 4.67
CA SER A 458 24.32 -5.72 4.85
C SER A 458 23.01 -5.09 4.39
N TYR A 459 22.56 -5.51 3.21
CA TYR A 459 21.42 -4.88 2.52
C TYR A 459 20.19 -5.79 2.49
N PHE A 460 19.04 -5.24 2.88
CA PHE A 460 17.73 -5.86 2.73
C PHE A 460 17.01 -5.25 1.55
N GLY A 461 17.07 -5.91 0.40
CA GLY A 461 16.44 -5.45 -0.85
C GLY A 461 16.81 -6.35 -2.03
N SER A 462 16.14 -6.19 -3.15
CA SER A 462 16.34 -6.96 -4.38
C SER A 462 17.22 -6.24 -5.40
N ALA A 463 17.54 -4.96 -5.18
CA ALA A 463 18.38 -4.18 -6.08
C ALA A 463 19.86 -4.59 -5.98
N VAL A 464 20.62 -4.32 -7.04
CA VAL A 464 22.05 -4.57 -7.13
C VAL A 464 22.78 -3.29 -6.77
N PRO A 465 23.51 -3.22 -5.63
CA PRO A 465 24.15 -1.98 -5.16
C PRO A 465 25.16 -1.39 -6.15
N GLU A 466 25.86 -2.23 -6.89
CA GLU A 466 26.85 -1.80 -7.92
C GLU A 466 26.18 -0.98 -9.03
N ALA A 467 24.94 -1.29 -9.40
CA ALA A 467 24.18 -0.51 -10.39
C ALA A 467 23.87 0.92 -9.93
N TYR A 468 23.98 1.17 -8.61
CA TYR A 468 23.87 2.50 -8.00
C TYR A 468 25.25 3.12 -7.70
N GLY A 469 26.34 2.52 -8.21
CA GLY A 469 27.70 3.00 -8.02
C GLY A 469 28.26 2.78 -6.60
N ILE A 470 27.77 1.76 -5.90
CA ILE A 470 28.22 1.41 -4.55
C ILE A 470 29.17 0.22 -4.64
N GLU A 471 30.43 0.44 -4.26
CA GLU A 471 31.39 -0.64 -4.01
C GLU A 471 31.31 -1.06 -2.55
N TYR A 472 31.39 -2.37 -2.28
CA TYR A 472 31.20 -2.86 -0.92
C TYR A 472 31.90 -4.18 -0.63
N VAL A 473 32.14 -4.40 0.67
CA VAL A 473 32.44 -5.70 1.26
C VAL A 473 31.14 -6.31 1.76
N ALA A 474 30.76 -7.46 1.22
CA ALA A 474 29.49 -8.11 1.55
C ALA A 474 29.47 -8.61 2.99
N LEU A 475 28.39 -8.28 3.71
CA LEU A 475 28.05 -8.83 5.02
C LEU A 475 26.84 -9.78 4.92
N PRO A 476 26.60 -10.63 5.93
CA PRO A 476 25.42 -11.48 5.95
C PRO A 476 24.14 -10.70 5.67
N SER A 477 23.35 -11.17 4.69
CA SER A 477 22.12 -10.53 4.22
C SER A 477 21.06 -11.57 3.92
N PHE A 478 19.78 -11.18 3.90
CA PHE A 478 18.66 -12.09 3.61
C PHE A 478 18.77 -12.71 2.22
N PHE A 479 18.94 -11.88 1.21
CA PHE A 479 19.20 -12.37 -0.13
C PHE A 479 20.69 -12.65 -0.29
N ARG A 480 21.02 -13.93 -0.37
CA ARG A 480 22.30 -14.39 -0.90
C ARG A 480 22.24 -14.32 -2.42
N PHE A 481 22.27 -13.13 -2.90
CA PHE A 481 22.64 -12.94 -4.29
C PHE A 481 24.10 -13.42 -4.41
N ASP A 482 24.64 -13.67 -5.59
CA ASP A 482 26.06 -13.94 -5.87
C ASP A 482 27.06 -12.96 -5.17
N HIS A 483 26.57 -12.23 -4.20
CA HIS A 483 27.10 -11.11 -3.42
C HIS A 483 27.87 -11.52 -2.17
N GLU A 484 28.31 -12.75 -2.11
CA GLU A 484 29.58 -13.02 -1.45
C GLU A 484 30.74 -12.35 -2.23
N ARG A 485 30.44 -11.69 -3.36
CA ARG A 485 31.41 -10.87 -4.10
C ARG A 485 31.57 -9.54 -3.40
N THR A 486 32.63 -9.48 -2.61
CA THR A 486 33.27 -8.21 -2.27
C THR A 486 33.65 -7.52 -3.57
N THR A 487 33.04 -6.38 -3.90
CA THR A 487 33.38 -5.56 -5.07
C THR A 487 34.47 -4.55 -4.73
N ALA A 488 34.64 -4.25 -3.43
CA ALA A 488 35.61 -3.28 -2.94
C ALA A 488 37.03 -3.80 -3.08
N ALA A 489 37.90 -2.98 -3.62
CA ALA A 489 39.37 -3.21 -3.63
C ALA A 489 39.95 -3.13 -2.20
N GLU A 490 39.32 -2.38 -1.31
CA GLU A 490 39.72 -2.19 0.08
C GLU A 490 39.11 -3.26 0.99
N ALA A 491 39.94 -4.05 1.66
CA ALA A 491 39.51 -5.15 2.52
C ALA A 491 38.84 -4.67 3.85
N SER A 492 39.06 -3.42 4.26
CA SER A 492 38.60 -2.86 5.54
C SER A 492 38.05 -1.44 5.39
N PRO A 493 36.88 -1.26 4.75
CA PRO A 493 36.25 0.03 4.65
C PRO A 493 35.98 0.66 6.04
N ARG A 494 36.03 1.99 6.11
CA ARG A 494 35.82 2.75 7.34
C ARG A 494 34.40 2.55 7.88
N PHE A 495 33.39 2.50 7.00
CA PHE A 495 31.99 2.44 7.42
C PHE A 495 31.36 1.08 7.18
N THR A 496 30.52 0.68 8.14
CA THR A 496 29.63 -0.47 8.04
C THR A 496 28.18 0.03 7.94
N ALA A 497 27.47 -0.28 6.85
CA ALA A 497 26.07 0.05 6.65
C ALA A 497 25.20 -1.21 6.75
N ILE A 498 24.19 -1.19 7.61
CA ILE A 498 23.33 -2.34 7.91
C ILE A 498 21.87 -1.92 7.77
N SER A 499 21.11 -2.58 6.91
CA SER A 499 19.65 -2.44 6.83
C SER A 499 18.97 -2.77 8.16
N ALA A 500 17.97 -2.02 8.55
CA ALA A 500 17.25 -2.19 9.81
C ALA A 500 16.74 -3.62 10.01
N THR A 501 16.20 -4.23 8.96
CA THR A 501 15.69 -5.61 9.00
C THR A 501 16.81 -6.62 9.28
N ASN A 502 17.97 -6.46 8.64
CA ASN A 502 19.15 -7.31 8.88
C ASN A 502 19.80 -7.02 10.24
N LEU A 503 19.81 -5.77 10.69
CA LEU A 503 20.34 -5.37 12.00
C LEU A 503 19.69 -6.16 13.15
N HIS A 504 18.40 -6.48 13.01
CA HIS A 504 17.67 -7.32 13.95
C HIS A 504 17.69 -8.82 13.62
N GLY A 505 18.38 -9.23 12.55
CA GLY A 505 18.54 -10.64 12.18
C GLY A 505 17.24 -11.33 11.73
N LEU A 506 16.18 -10.54 11.40
CA LEU A 506 14.81 -11.06 11.21
C LEU A 506 14.75 -12.25 10.23
N TYR A 507 15.52 -12.21 9.14
CA TYR A 507 15.51 -13.25 8.12
C TYR A 507 16.85 -14.01 8.00
N LEU A 508 17.73 -13.89 9.00
CA LEU A 508 19.06 -14.50 8.96
C LEU A 508 19.12 -15.92 9.58
N GLN A 509 17.99 -16.64 9.59
CA GLN A 509 17.89 -18.07 9.97
C GLN A 509 18.50 -18.38 11.35
N GLY A 510 18.10 -17.64 12.37
CA GLY A 510 18.54 -17.84 13.77
C GLY A 510 19.97 -17.35 14.05
N ARG A 511 20.66 -16.76 13.07
CA ARG A 511 21.95 -16.08 13.27
C ARG A 511 21.71 -14.62 13.63
N ASP A 512 22.46 -14.11 14.57
CA ASP A 512 22.43 -12.71 14.98
C ASP A 512 23.83 -12.08 14.87
N PRO A 513 24.35 -11.89 13.65
CA PRO A 513 25.70 -11.37 13.43
C PRO A 513 25.84 -9.90 13.83
N PHE A 514 24.73 -9.20 14.03
CA PHE A 514 24.72 -7.76 14.28
C PHE A 514 24.30 -7.38 15.71
N ALA A 515 24.28 -8.32 16.65
CA ALA A 515 23.92 -8.05 18.06
C ALA A 515 24.78 -6.94 18.68
N SER A 516 26.10 -6.95 18.39
CA SER A 516 27.03 -5.93 18.89
C SER A 516 26.77 -4.53 18.31
N TYR A 517 26.26 -4.45 17.07
CA TYR A 517 25.94 -3.16 16.44
C TYR A 517 24.68 -2.52 17.04
N ARG A 518 23.69 -3.31 17.47
CA ARG A 518 22.50 -2.78 18.13
C ARG A 518 22.78 -2.07 19.46
N ALA A 519 23.90 -2.40 20.09
CA ALA A 519 24.37 -1.76 21.34
C ALA A 519 25.20 -0.50 21.09
N ARG A 520 25.60 -0.25 19.83
CA ARG A 520 26.40 0.93 19.45
C ARG A 520 25.48 2.04 18.96
N GLU A 521 25.87 3.29 19.19
CA GLU A 521 25.24 4.42 18.53
C GLU A 521 25.71 4.50 17.08
N PRO A 522 24.80 4.59 16.10
CA PRO A 522 25.18 4.71 14.70
C PRO A 522 25.80 6.09 14.42
N PHE A 523 26.83 6.15 13.60
CA PHE A 523 27.39 7.40 13.09
C PHE A 523 26.34 8.23 12.34
N ARG A 524 25.51 7.56 11.51
CA ARG A 524 24.40 8.16 10.77
C ARG A 524 23.32 7.13 10.50
N VAL A 525 22.06 7.54 10.51
CA VAL A 525 20.94 6.74 9.99
C VAL A 525 20.49 7.32 8.66
N ILE A 526 20.59 6.53 7.59
CA ILE A 526 20.28 6.92 6.22
C ILE A 526 18.88 6.45 5.87
N ALA A 527 18.06 7.33 5.31
CA ALA A 527 16.68 7.05 4.89
C ALA A 527 15.82 6.43 6.01
N HIS A 528 16.18 6.59 7.27
CA HIS A 528 15.60 5.95 8.46
C HIS A 528 15.57 4.41 8.41
N SER A 529 16.34 3.80 7.51
CA SER A 529 16.33 2.34 7.25
C SER A 529 17.73 1.71 7.16
N LEU A 530 18.79 2.49 6.94
CA LEU A 530 20.18 2.02 6.90
C LEU A 530 20.96 2.65 8.05
N PHE A 531 21.53 1.82 8.91
CA PHE A 531 22.32 2.22 10.08
C PHE A 531 23.81 2.13 9.74
N VAL A 532 24.49 3.28 9.76
CA VAL A 532 25.90 3.39 9.41
C VAL A 532 26.74 3.55 10.67
N TYR A 533 27.77 2.73 10.79
CA TYR A 533 28.69 2.70 11.92
C TYR A 533 30.10 3.04 11.45
N ASP A 534 30.80 3.92 12.18
CA ASP A 534 32.22 4.20 11.94
C ASP A 534 33.08 3.15 12.68
N GLU A 535 33.84 2.36 11.93
CA GLU A 535 34.70 1.30 12.51
C GLU A 535 36.02 1.86 13.06
N TRP A 536 36.36 3.10 12.74
CA TRP A 536 37.57 3.76 13.24
C TRP A 536 37.30 4.61 14.48
N ALA A 537 36.06 5.00 14.75
CA ALA A 537 35.65 5.61 16.00
C ALA A 537 35.52 4.52 17.08
N ARG A 538 36.50 4.44 17.97
CA ARG A 538 36.49 3.54 19.15
C ARG A 538 35.86 4.22 20.37
#